data_5984993a0dcac5c9437383966df55440
#
_entry.id   5984993a0dcac5c9437383966df55440
#
_cell.length_a   1.000
_cell.length_b   1.000
_cell.length_c   1.000
_cell.angle_alpha   90.00
_cell.angle_beta   90.00
_cell.angle_gamma   90.00
#
_symmetry.space_group_name_H-M   'P 1'
#
loop_
_entity.id
_entity.type
_entity.pdbx_description
1 polymer ?
#
loop_
_entity_poly.entity_id
_entity_poly.type
_entity_poly.pdbx_seq_one_letter_code
_entity_poly.pdbx_strand_id
1 'polypeptide(L)'
;MRIDESRFIWTEEIEGISRYFGIDPLQSIAEGTLILTAETSSAPNILAALKREGIEASVVGEVVPRKEGQEIKRRDGTVEKLKIPEQDPFWPIFFKDLEKQ
;
A
#
# COMPACT_ATOMS: atom_id res chain seq x y z
N MET A 1 -8.41 -0.73 11.53
CA MET A 1 -7.39 -1.30 10.64
C MET A 1 -6.03 -0.70 10.99
N ARG A 2 -5.06 -1.53 11.16
CA ARG A 2 -3.67 -1.14 11.40
C ARG A 2 -2.80 -1.69 10.29
N ILE A 3 -2.08 -0.83 9.60
CA ILE A 3 -1.21 -1.19 8.48
C ILE A 3 0.22 -0.82 8.85
N ASP A 4 1.16 -1.69 8.50
CA ASP A 4 2.59 -1.45 8.68
C ASP A 4 3.24 -1.31 7.31
N GLU A 5 3.66 -0.09 6.96
CA GLU A 5 4.25 0.22 5.67
C GLU A 5 5.51 -0.60 5.40
N SER A 6 6.28 -0.95 6.43
CA SER A 6 7.51 -1.73 6.25
C SER A 6 7.28 -3.15 5.79
N ARG A 7 6.04 -3.66 5.90
CA ARG A 7 5.68 -5.03 5.49
C ARG A 7 5.19 -5.14 4.06
N PHE A 8 5.01 -4.01 3.36
CA PHE A 8 4.70 -4.03 1.94
C PHE A 8 5.87 -4.56 1.14
N ILE A 9 5.57 -5.18 0.02
CA ILE A 9 6.60 -5.64 -0.92
C ILE A 9 7.02 -4.42 -1.75
N TRP A 10 8.23 -3.94 -1.50
CA TRP A 10 8.78 -2.79 -2.19
C TRP A 10 9.73 -3.24 -3.30
N THR A 11 9.56 -2.72 -4.51
CA THR A 11 10.49 -2.93 -5.60
C THR A 11 11.28 -1.64 -5.86
N GLU A 12 12.47 -1.77 -6.44
CA GLU A 12 13.29 -0.61 -6.78
C GLU A 12 12.56 0.31 -7.75
N GLU A 13 11.81 -0.26 -8.68
CA GLU A 13 11.03 0.49 -9.68
C GLU A 13 9.96 1.35 -9.02
N ILE A 14 9.18 0.77 -8.10
CA ILE A 14 8.14 1.50 -7.38
C ILE A 14 8.74 2.63 -6.56
N GLU A 15 9.81 2.35 -5.82
CA GLU A 15 10.48 3.35 -5.00
C GLU A 15 11.10 4.46 -5.85
N GLY A 16 11.75 4.11 -6.95
CA GLY A 16 12.38 5.06 -7.84
C GLY A 16 11.39 6.00 -8.52
N ILE A 17 10.31 5.45 -9.08
CA ILE A 17 9.28 6.24 -9.75
C ILE A 17 8.56 7.14 -8.74
N SER A 18 8.21 6.62 -7.59
CA SER A 18 7.52 7.39 -6.55
C SER A 18 8.37 8.54 -6.04
N ARG A 19 9.66 8.32 -5.88
CA ARG A 19 10.62 9.34 -5.45
C ARG A 19 10.78 10.42 -6.51
N TYR A 20 10.88 10.03 -7.77
CA TYR A 20 11.04 10.95 -8.89
C TYR A 20 9.86 11.91 -9.00
N PHE A 21 8.64 11.42 -8.85
CA PHE A 21 7.42 12.23 -8.95
C PHE A 21 6.95 12.81 -7.62
N GLY A 22 7.57 12.45 -6.50
CA GLY A 22 7.14 12.90 -5.18
C GLY A 22 5.78 12.34 -4.77
N ILE A 23 5.45 11.12 -5.21
CA ILE A 23 4.17 10.48 -4.96
C ILE A 23 4.32 9.43 -3.86
N ASP A 24 3.33 9.36 -2.94
CA ASP A 24 3.20 8.24 -2.02
C ASP A 24 2.56 7.07 -2.77
N PRO A 25 3.28 5.96 -3.01
CA PRO A 25 2.74 4.85 -3.77
C PRO A 25 1.52 4.20 -3.12
N LEU A 26 1.34 4.35 -1.81
CA LEU A 26 0.17 3.80 -1.10
C LEU A 26 -1.11 4.58 -1.40
N GLN A 27 -1.01 5.77 -1.96
CA GLN A 27 -2.15 6.60 -2.34
C GLN A 27 -2.47 6.54 -3.82
N SER A 28 -1.64 5.88 -4.61
CA SER A 28 -1.83 5.76 -6.06
C SER A 28 -2.64 4.53 -6.42
N ILE A 29 -3.33 4.60 -7.55
CA ILE A 29 -4.09 3.46 -8.08
C ILE A 29 -3.12 2.36 -8.47
N ALA A 30 -3.44 1.13 -8.07
CA ALA A 30 -2.67 -0.07 -8.44
C ALA A 30 -3.61 -1.09 -9.09
N GLU A 31 -3.27 -1.53 -10.29
CA GLU A 31 -4.08 -2.50 -11.04
C GLU A 31 -3.58 -3.94 -10.89
N GLY A 32 -2.35 -4.14 -10.45
CA GLY A 32 -1.74 -5.45 -10.28
C GLY A 32 -1.66 -5.92 -8.83
N THR A 33 -2.37 -5.27 -7.92
CA THR A 33 -2.31 -5.58 -6.49
C THR A 33 -3.66 -6.02 -5.96
N LEU A 34 -3.66 -7.12 -5.21
CA LEU A 34 -4.85 -7.61 -4.52
C LEU A 34 -4.63 -7.51 -3.01
N ILE A 35 -5.61 -6.96 -2.32
CA ILE A 35 -5.63 -6.88 -0.86
C ILE A 35 -6.71 -7.83 -0.36
N LEU A 36 -6.34 -8.69 0.59
CA LEU A 36 -7.24 -9.66 1.20
C LEU A 36 -7.28 -9.45 2.71
N THR A 37 -8.43 -9.75 3.28
CA THR A 37 -8.55 -9.93 4.73
C THR A 37 -8.89 -11.39 5.01
N ALA A 38 -8.33 -11.92 6.09
CA ALA A 38 -8.55 -13.31 6.46
C ALA A 38 -8.41 -13.47 7.97
N GLU A 39 -8.90 -14.59 8.50
CA GLU A 39 -8.66 -14.95 9.90
C GLU A 39 -7.16 -15.16 10.12
N THR A 40 -6.68 -14.78 11.30
CA THR A 40 -5.27 -14.90 11.67
C THR A 40 -4.74 -16.30 11.48
N SER A 41 -5.55 -17.31 11.83
CA SER A 41 -5.16 -18.72 11.70
C SER A 41 -5.03 -19.19 10.25
N SER A 42 -5.69 -18.51 9.31
CA SER A 42 -5.66 -18.87 7.89
C SER A 42 -4.53 -18.19 7.11
N ALA A 43 -3.97 -17.11 7.63
CA ALA A 43 -2.96 -16.32 6.92
C ALA A 43 -1.72 -17.13 6.48
N PRO A 44 -1.11 -17.99 7.34
CA PRO A 44 0.04 -18.78 6.91
C PRO A 44 -0.26 -19.72 5.74
N ASN A 45 -1.44 -20.32 5.72
CA ASN A 45 -1.85 -21.23 4.65
C ASN A 45 -2.08 -20.48 3.34
N ILE A 46 -2.66 -19.28 3.40
CA ILE A 46 -2.86 -18.42 2.23
C ILE A 46 -1.52 -18.01 1.65
N LEU A 47 -0.59 -17.56 2.48
CA LEU A 47 0.74 -17.16 2.03
C LEU A 47 1.49 -18.33 1.40
N ALA A 48 1.41 -19.51 1.98
CA ALA A 48 2.04 -20.72 1.42
C ALA A 48 1.44 -21.09 0.06
N ALA A 49 0.13 -21.01 -0.09
CA ALA A 49 -0.54 -21.29 -1.36
C ALA A 49 -0.13 -20.33 -2.45
N LEU A 50 -0.06 -19.03 -2.15
CA LEU A 50 0.37 -18.01 -3.10
C LEU A 50 1.83 -18.20 -3.51
N LYS A 51 2.69 -18.51 -2.57
CA LYS A 51 4.11 -18.78 -2.85
C LYS A 51 4.30 -19.96 -3.80
N ARG A 52 3.49 -21.01 -3.65
CA ARG A 52 3.53 -22.19 -4.54
C ARG A 52 3.17 -21.80 -5.97
N GLU A 53 2.33 -20.82 -6.16
CA GLU A 53 1.93 -20.30 -7.48
C GLU A 53 2.86 -19.20 -8.00
N GLY A 54 3.97 -18.92 -7.30
CA GLY A 54 4.92 -17.90 -7.70
C GLY A 54 4.45 -16.46 -7.44
N ILE A 55 3.47 -16.28 -6.57
CA ILE A 55 2.93 -14.97 -6.26
C ILE A 55 3.52 -14.49 -4.93
N GLU A 56 4.17 -13.32 -4.95
CA GLU A 56 4.67 -12.69 -3.75
C GLU A 56 3.54 -12.08 -2.95
N ALA A 57 3.52 -12.34 -1.65
CA ALA A 57 2.51 -11.80 -0.75
C ALA A 57 3.11 -11.58 0.64
N SER A 58 2.55 -10.62 1.37
CA SER A 58 2.97 -10.36 2.73
C SER A 58 1.78 -9.93 3.58
N VAL A 59 1.87 -10.18 4.89
CA VAL A 59 0.91 -9.65 5.86
C VAL A 59 1.33 -8.22 6.18
N VAL A 60 0.50 -7.26 5.82
CA VAL A 60 0.83 -5.83 5.95
C VAL A 60 0.09 -5.14 7.11
N GLY A 61 -0.82 -5.83 7.75
CA GLY A 61 -1.58 -5.26 8.85
C GLY A 61 -2.65 -6.18 9.37
N GLU A 62 -3.53 -5.64 10.18
CA GLU A 62 -4.63 -6.38 10.78
C GLU A 62 -5.91 -5.55 10.78
N VAL A 63 -7.03 -6.24 10.75
CA VAL A 63 -8.35 -5.63 10.93
C VAL A 63 -8.63 -5.59 12.42
N VAL A 64 -8.91 -4.41 12.92
CA VAL A 64 -9.22 -4.16 14.35
C VAL A 64 -10.61 -3.57 14.47
N PRO A 65 -11.23 -3.62 15.66
CA PRO A 65 -12.52 -2.97 15.89
C PRO A 65 -12.49 -1.49 15.50
N ARG A 66 -13.59 -0.98 14.97
CA ARG A 66 -13.68 0.41 14.49
C ARG A 66 -13.29 1.44 15.55
N LYS A 67 -13.56 1.16 16.81
CA LYS A 67 -13.21 2.03 17.94
C LYS A 67 -11.70 2.23 18.11
N GLU A 68 -10.88 1.32 17.60
CA GLU A 68 -9.42 1.43 17.63
C GLU A 68 -8.86 2.25 16.47
N GLY A 69 -9.74 2.71 15.56
CA GLY A 69 -9.40 3.62 14.48
C GLY A 69 -8.78 2.92 13.27
N GLN A 70 -8.30 3.75 12.37
CA GLN A 70 -7.61 3.33 11.16
C GLN A 70 -6.26 4.04 11.12
N GLU A 71 -5.18 3.27 11.18
CA GLU A 71 -3.83 3.80 11.30
C GLU A 71 -2.86 3.10 10.35
N ILE A 72 -1.84 3.83 9.95
CA ILE A 72 -0.69 3.28 9.23
C ILE A 72 0.59 3.66 9.96
N LYS A 73 1.43 2.68 10.22
CA LYS A 73 2.78 2.90 10.74
C LYS A 73 3.73 3.05 9.56
N ARG A 74 4.36 4.19 9.46
CA ARG A 74 5.32 4.49 8.40
C ARG A 74 6.66 3.80 8.67
N ARG A 75 7.52 3.74 7.64
CA ARG A 75 8.83 3.11 7.74
C ARG A 75 9.74 3.76 8.78
N ASP A 76 9.57 5.07 9.01
CA ASP A 76 10.34 5.81 10.01
C ASP A 76 9.83 5.61 11.44
N GLY A 77 8.77 4.81 11.62
CA GLY A 77 8.17 4.53 12.92
C GLY A 77 7.02 5.45 13.31
N THR A 78 6.73 6.50 12.53
CA THR A 78 5.59 7.38 12.82
C THR A 78 4.28 6.68 12.51
N VAL A 79 3.24 7.03 13.27
CA VAL A 79 1.88 6.51 13.10
C VAL A 79 0.98 7.64 12.63
N GLU A 80 0.26 7.42 11.55
CA GLU A 80 -0.66 8.37 10.96
C GLU A 80 -2.04 7.75 10.80
N LYS A 81 -3.07 8.59 10.73
CA LYS A 81 -4.40 8.11 10.35
C LYS A 81 -4.42 7.79 8.86
N LEU A 82 -5.07 6.68 8.52
CA LEU A 82 -5.33 6.35 7.11
C LEU A 82 -6.28 7.38 6.52
N LYS A 83 -5.90 7.93 5.37
CA LYS A 83 -6.70 8.90 4.63
C LYS A 83 -7.02 8.33 3.26
N ILE A 84 -8.23 8.61 2.79
CA ILE A 84 -8.62 8.32 1.42
C ILE A 84 -8.22 9.54 0.58
N PRO A 85 -7.34 9.41 -0.42
CA PRO A 85 -7.00 10.52 -1.30
C PRO A 85 -8.23 11.00 -2.07
N GLU A 86 -8.38 12.31 -2.23
CA GLU A 86 -9.47 12.87 -3.04
C GLU A 86 -9.31 12.53 -4.51
N GLN A 87 -8.08 12.39 -4.97
CA GLN A 87 -7.75 11.94 -6.32
C GLN A 87 -6.39 11.24 -6.31
N ASP A 88 -6.12 10.45 -7.35
CA ASP A 88 -4.82 9.82 -7.51
C ASP A 88 -3.76 10.90 -7.68
N PRO A 89 -2.65 10.86 -6.92
CA PRO A 89 -1.56 11.83 -7.02
C PRO A 89 -0.92 11.96 -8.41
N PHE A 90 -1.13 11.00 -9.29
CA PHE A 90 -0.66 11.05 -10.67
C PHE A 90 -1.30 12.20 -11.46
N TRP A 91 -2.60 12.45 -11.27
CA TRP A 91 -3.34 13.40 -12.10
C TRP A 91 -2.81 14.84 -12.04
N PRO A 92 -2.47 15.40 -10.87
CA PRO A 92 -1.86 16.72 -10.82
C PRO A 92 -0.56 16.82 -11.63
N ILE A 93 0.25 15.76 -11.60
CA ILE A 93 1.51 15.70 -12.36
C ILE A 93 1.23 15.67 -13.86
N PHE A 94 0.27 14.85 -14.29
CA PHE A 94 -0.13 14.72 -15.68
C PHE A 94 -0.64 16.05 -16.24
N PHE A 95 -1.54 16.74 -15.52
CA PHE A 95 -2.07 18.03 -15.95
C PHE A 95 -0.99 19.11 -16.01
N LYS A 96 -0.05 19.08 -15.09
CA LYS A 96 1.08 20.01 -15.10
C LYS A 96 1.94 19.83 -16.35
N ASP A 97 2.17 18.59 -16.77
CA ASP A 97 2.93 18.31 -18.00
C ASP A 97 2.18 18.76 -19.25
N LEU A 98 0.85 18.63 -19.28
CA LEU A 98 0.03 19.13 -20.37
C LEU A 98 0.12 20.65 -20.50
N GLU A 99 0.16 21.38 -19.40
CA GLU A 99 0.29 22.84 -19.39
C GLU A 99 1.63 23.32 -19.97
N LYS A 100 2.66 22.49 -19.94
CA LYS A 100 3.98 22.80 -20.49
C LYS A 100 4.06 22.63 -22.01
N GLN A 101 3.06 22.00 -22.59
CA GLN A 101 2.99 21.79 -24.04
C GLN A 101 2.24 22.93 -24.70
#